data_c9ae89d212137668b6c720cc6edaec75
#
_entry.id   c9ae89d212137668b6c720cc6edaec75
#
_cell.length_a   1.000
_cell.length_b   1.000
_cell.length_c   1.000
_cell.angle_alpha   90.00
_cell.angle_beta   90.00
_cell.angle_gamma   90.00
#
_symmetry.space_group_name_H-M   'P 1'
#
loop_
_entity.id
_entity.type
_entity.pdbx_description
1 polymer ?
#
loop_
_entity_poly.entity_id
_entity_poly.type
_entity_poly.pdbx_seq_one_letter_code
_entity_poly.pdbx_strand_id
1 'polypeptide(L)'
;MTEFKESAADLPRFKDIPNSETGRACKQAALAFLGRTCMLMQDWAGGAAAYKEIIDYGDNSIHPVYRELFHPSTGVGNKENIYYISYLENYFGCGLPQHILSAKDAGWSLSNPSAGLFESYEFKDGTPFSYDDSRYNPDNLGENRDPRLDYTIYYNGATFMGTEYRMSPDYEASKKERLDYSSEASKTGFMWRKYFDENPINDLNSYSAVTPVIRYAEVLLSYLECLIESGQAIDQTVLNLTINQVRGRADVKMPPITETNSDKLRELLRNERRVELAFEGIRYWDLLRWKLAETVLVGEVWGAPYPKSTTYAGSTKFVDPTGHCRWYVGRRDFRNPQDYKWPIPLSEQNINPNLRE
;
A
#
# COMPACT_ATOMS: atom_id res chain seq x y z
N MET A 1 -6.51 3.94 -24.48
CA MET A 1 -5.46 2.96 -24.85
C MET A 1 -4.62 3.46 -26.03
N THR A 2 -5.21 4.03 -27.07
CA THR A 2 -4.49 4.58 -28.24
C THR A 2 -3.47 5.62 -27.83
N GLU A 3 -3.86 6.63 -27.07
CA GLU A 3 -2.99 7.71 -26.55
C GLU A 3 -1.75 7.20 -25.82
N PHE A 4 -1.89 6.15 -24.98
CA PHE A 4 -0.72 5.56 -24.29
C PHE A 4 0.22 4.82 -25.24
N LYS A 5 -0.30 4.20 -26.31
CA LYS A 5 0.53 3.55 -27.34
C LYS A 5 1.32 4.59 -28.14
N GLU A 6 0.67 5.68 -28.53
CA GLU A 6 1.29 6.81 -29.23
C GLU A 6 2.34 7.46 -28.32
N SER A 7 2.00 7.76 -27.05
CA SER A 7 2.96 8.29 -26.08
C SER A 7 4.16 7.36 -25.89
N ALA A 8 3.94 6.04 -25.83
CA ALA A 8 5.03 5.08 -25.70
C ALA A 8 5.92 5.04 -26.95
N ALA A 9 5.38 5.34 -28.14
CA ALA A 9 6.20 5.43 -29.38
C ALA A 9 7.13 6.66 -29.35
N ASP A 10 6.64 7.80 -28.85
CA ASP A 10 7.33 9.08 -28.93
C ASP A 10 8.27 9.35 -27.74
N LEU A 11 7.95 8.82 -26.55
CA LEU A 11 8.71 9.07 -25.33
C LEU A 11 10.06 8.33 -25.32
N PRO A 12 11.13 8.93 -24.73
CA PRO A 12 12.40 8.26 -24.53
C PRO A 12 12.27 7.09 -23.57
N ARG A 13 13.17 6.12 -23.66
CA ARG A 13 13.28 5.04 -22.67
C ARG A 13 13.78 5.59 -21.34
N PHE A 14 13.44 4.89 -20.25
CA PHE A 14 13.84 5.25 -18.88
C PHE A 14 15.36 5.53 -18.77
N LYS A 15 16.20 4.68 -19.35
CA LYS A 15 17.66 4.84 -19.32
C LYS A 15 18.17 6.07 -20.10
N ASP A 16 17.37 6.60 -21.02
CA ASP A 16 17.75 7.72 -21.88
C ASP A 16 17.31 9.08 -21.30
N ILE A 17 16.62 9.07 -20.16
CA ILE A 17 16.28 10.27 -19.40
C ILE A 17 17.53 10.82 -18.72
N PRO A 18 17.90 12.08 -18.92
CA PRO A 18 19.04 12.70 -18.23
C PRO A 18 18.85 12.67 -16.70
N ASN A 19 19.94 12.51 -15.95
CA ASN A 19 19.91 12.51 -14.47
C ASN A 19 19.27 13.76 -13.87
N SER A 20 19.36 14.90 -14.54
CA SER A 20 18.70 16.16 -14.11
C SER A 20 17.19 16.17 -14.36
N GLU A 21 16.64 15.19 -15.05
CA GLU A 21 15.25 15.10 -15.48
C GLU A 21 14.57 13.81 -15.02
N THR A 22 15.19 13.07 -14.10
CA THR A 22 14.61 11.82 -13.56
C THR A 22 13.24 12.08 -12.95
N GLY A 23 12.32 11.10 -13.12
CA GLY A 23 10.92 11.23 -12.71
C GLY A 23 9.99 11.81 -13.78
N ARG A 24 10.51 12.33 -14.90
CA ARG A 24 9.68 12.70 -16.05
C ARG A 24 9.04 11.47 -16.72
N ALA A 25 7.98 11.74 -17.48
CA ALA A 25 7.32 10.71 -18.27
C ALA A 25 8.31 10.06 -19.26
N CYS A 26 8.34 8.74 -19.27
CA CYS A 26 9.17 7.93 -20.15
C CYS A 26 8.30 6.84 -20.81
N LYS A 27 8.88 6.14 -21.79
CA LYS A 27 8.22 5.04 -22.49
C LYS A 27 7.66 3.99 -21.54
N GLN A 28 8.42 3.58 -20.54
CA GLN A 28 7.98 2.61 -19.53
C GLN A 28 6.81 3.11 -18.68
N ALA A 29 6.75 4.40 -18.38
CA ALA A 29 5.60 4.98 -17.70
C ALA A 29 4.33 4.90 -18.57
N ALA A 30 4.43 5.27 -19.86
CA ALA A 30 3.29 5.18 -20.80
C ALA A 30 2.83 3.73 -20.97
N LEU A 31 3.74 2.77 -21.11
CA LEU A 31 3.42 1.33 -21.18
C LEU A 31 2.78 0.81 -19.89
N ALA A 32 3.23 1.27 -18.72
CA ALA A 32 2.62 0.86 -17.45
C ALA A 32 1.19 1.39 -17.30
N PHE A 33 0.91 2.63 -17.71
CA PHE A 33 -0.45 3.17 -17.78
C PHE A 33 -1.31 2.44 -18.81
N LEU A 34 -0.74 2.06 -19.95
CA LEU A 34 -1.41 1.18 -20.92
C LEU A 34 -1.81 -0.15 -20.27
N GLY A 35 -0.86 -0.78 -19.58
CA GLY A 35 -1.10 -2.03 -18.84
C GLY A 35 -2.20 -1.89 -17.79
N ARG A 36 -2.18 -0.85 -16.95
CA ARG A 36 -3.27 -0.55 -15.99
C ARG A 36 -4.63 -0.42 -16.69
N THR A 37 -4.67 0.28 -17.82
CA THR A 37 -5.90 0.46 -18.60
C THR A 37 -6.39 -0.86 -19.17
N CYS A 38 -5.49 -1.69 -19.72
CA CYS A 38 -5.82 -3.03 -20.22
C CYS A 38 -6.39 -3.91 -19.11
N MET A 39 -5.76 -3.92 -17.91
CA MET A 39 -6.26 -4.68 -16.75
C MET A 39 -7.66 -4.22 -16.32
N LEU A 40 -7.92 -2.91 -16.33
CA LEU A 40 -9.24 -2.37 -16.01
C LEU A 40 -10.30 -2.82 -17.01
N MET A 41 -9.93 -2.90 -18.30
CA MET A 41 -10.79 -3.35 -19.40
C MET A 41 -10.81 -4.89 -19.56
N GLN A 42 -10.09 -5.63 -18.69
CA GLN A 42 -9.91 -7.09 -18.77
C GLN A 42 -9.25 -7.57 -20.08
N ASP A 43 -8.51 -6.68 -20.76
CA ASP A 43 -7.63 -7.03 -21.87
C ASP A 43 -6.30 -7.57 -21.31
N TRP A 44 -6.36 -8.80 -20.78
CA TRP A 44 -5.23 -9.42 -20.11
C TRP A 44 -4.03 -9.64 -21.04
N ALA A 45 -4.29 -9.97 -22.31
CA ALA A 45 -3.24 -10.15 -23.31
C ALA A 45 -2.54 -8.82 -23.63
N GLY A 46 -3.31 -7.74 -23.82
CA GLY A 46 -2.77 -6.40 -24.04
C GLY A 46 -1.98 -5.90 -22.82
N GLY A 47 -2.48 -6.15 -21.62
CA GLY A 47 -1.78 -5.83 -20.36
C GLY A 47 -0.46 -6.59 -20.23
N ALA A 48 -0.48 -7.91 -20.45
CA ALA A 48 0.73 -8.75 -20.43
C ALA A 48 1.79 -8.26 -21.43
N ALA A 49 1.37 -7.92 -22.66
CA ALA A 49 2.28 -7.42 -23.68
C ALA A 49 2.95 -6.10 -23.26
N ALA A 50 2.16 -5.14 -22.72
CA ALA A 50 2.68 -3.85 -22.29
C ALA A 50 3.68 -3.98 -21.12
N TYR A 51 3.38 -4.79 -20.10
CA TYR A 51 4.29 -5.01 -18.98
C TYR A 51 5.52 -5.84 -19.39
N LYS A 52 5.34 -6.84 -20.26
CA LYS A 52 6.47 -7.64 -20.78
C LYS A 52 7.46 -6.77 -21.53
N GLU A 53 7.02 -5.81 -22.32
CA GLU A 53 7.89 -4.88 -23.03
C GLU A 53 8.76 -4.06 -22.06
N ILE A 54 8.18 -3.60 -20.92
CA ILE A 54 8.96 -2.90 -19.88
C ILE A 54 10.05 -3.82 -19.30
N ILE A 55 9.68 -5.07 -19.01
CA ILE A 55 10.60 -6.07 -18.45
C ILE A 55 11.74 -6.36 -19.43
N ASP A 56 11.43 -6.55 -20.72
CA ASP A 56 12.39 -6.89 -21.74
C ASP A 56 13.40 -5.77 -22.05
N TYR A 57 13.05 -4.53 -21.78
CA TYR A 57 14.03 -3.43 -21.87
C TYR A 57 15.19 -3.57 -20.88
N GLY A 58 14.96 -4.19 -19.72
CA GLY A 58 16.02 -4.38 -18.71
C GLY A 58 16.57 -3.09 -18.10
N ASP A 59 15.86 -1.95 -18.28
CA ASP A 59 16.28 -0.65 -17.76
C ASP A 59 15.99 -0.50 -16.26
N ASN A 60 14.98 -1.23 -15.79
CA ASN A 60 14.44 -1.14 -14.43
C ASN A 60 14.78 -2.39 -13.60
N SER A 61 14.86 -2.24 -12.30
CA SER A 61 15.13 -3.34 -11.35
C SER A 61 14.56 -3.03 -9.98
N ILE A 62 14.32 -4.07 -9.17
CA ILE A 62 13.94 -3.92 -7.76
C ILE A 62 15.08 -3.24 -6.98
N HIS A 63 14.75 -2.18 -6.26
CA HIS A 63 15.70 -1.49 -5.37
C HIS A 63 15.97 -2.32 -4.12
N PRO A 64 17.22 -2.43 -3.64
CA PRO A 64 17.56 -3.36 -2.55
C PRO A 64 16.93 -3.00 -1.19
N VAL A 65 16.59 -1.72 -0.96
CA VAL A 65 16.08 -1.22 0.33
C VAL A 65 14.71 -0.58 0.14
N TYR A 66 13.66 -1.21 0.71
CA TYR A 66 12.28 -0.82 0.49
C TYR A 66 11.97 0.63 0.90
N ARG A 67 12.43 1.06 2.08
CA ARG A 67 12.13 2.39 2.59
C ARG A 67 12.73 3.51 1.76
N GLU A 68 13.89 3.27 1.15
CA GLU A 68 14.60 4.25 0.32
C GLU A 68 13.84 4.70 -0.92
N LEU A 69 12.87 3.90 -1.38
CA LEU A 69 12.01 4.25 -2.52
C LEU A 69 11.20 5.55 -2.32
N PHE A 70 10.91 5.89 -1.07
CA PHE A 70 9.99 6.97 -0.68
C PHE A 70 10.71 8.18 -0.10
N HIS A 71 12.00 8.08 0.15
CA HIS A 71 12.80 9.16 0.76
C HIS A 71 13.36 10.12 -0.30
N PRO A 72 13.44 11.43 -0.01
CA PRO A 72 13.88 12.43 -0.99
C PRO A 72 15.30 12.18 -1.53
N SER A 73 16.21 11.69 -0.67
CA SER A 73 17.62 11.50 -1.04
C SER A 73 17.91 10.23 -1.85
N THR A 74 17.06 9.22 -1.77
CA THR A 74 17.29 7.88 -2.36
C THR A 74 16.17 7.43 -3.30
N GLY A 75 14.97 8.01 -3.14
CA GLY A 75 13.83 7.73 -3.99
C GLY A 75 13.94 8.36 -5.39
N VAL A 76 14.71 9.44 -5.52
CA VAL A 76 14.97 10.11 -6.80
C VAL A 76 16.03 9.32 -7.60
N GLY A 77 15.75 9.04 -8.87
CA GLY A 77 16.74 8.49 -9.81
C GLY A 77 17.11 7.02 -9.60
N ASN A 78 16.45 6.29 -8.69
CA ASN A 78 16.65 4.85 -8.58
C ASN A 78 15.94 4.11 -9.73
N LYS A 79 16.37 2.86 -9.99
CA LYS A 79 15.86 2.08 -11.13
C LYS A 79 14.46 1.48 -10.90
N GLU A 80 13.92 1.51 -9.70
CA GLU A 80 12.59 0.98 -9.42
C GLU A 80 11.50 2.02 -9.63
N ASN A 81 11.71 3.29 -9.24
CA ASN A 81 10.75 4.38 -9.41
C ASN A 81 10.73 4.86 -10.86
N ILE A 82 9.83 4.31 -11.66
CA ILE A 82 9.72 4.59 -13.12
C ILE A 82 9.14 5.98 -13.38
N TYR A 83 8.07 6.33 -12.64
CA TYR A 83 7.42 7.62 -12.70
C TYR A 83 6.97 8.03 -11.30
N TYR A 84 7.35 9.23 -10.86
CA TYR A 84 7.12 9.68 -9.49
C TYR A 84 7.00 11.19 -9.41
N ILE A 85 6.40 11.68 -8.32
CA ILE A 85 6.36 13.08 -7.95
C ILE A 85 7.41 13.29 -6.86
N SER A 86 8.33 14.21 -7.09
CA SER A 86 9.33 14.63 -6.09
C SER A 86 8.89 15.95 -5.48
N TYR A 87 8.71 15.93 -4.17
CA TYR A 87 8.43 17.12 -3.37
C TYR A 87 9.70 17.61 -2.71
N LEU A 88 9.86 18.93 -2.62
CA LEU A 88 11.01 19.58 -2.02
C LEU A 88 10.56 20.68 -1.07
N GLU A 89 10.96 20.56 0.19
CA GLU A 89 10.68 21.54 1.25
C GLU A 89 11.05 22.96 0.80
N ASN A 90 10.21 23.93 1.15
CA ASN A 90 10.33 25.35 0.81
C ASN A 90 10.18 25.72 -0.68
N TYR A 91 10.00 24.75 -1.59
CA TYR A 91 9.75 24.99 -3.03
C TYR A 91 8.41 24.43 -3.47
N PHE A 92 8.29 23.12 -3.42
CA PHE A 92 7.08 22.37 -3.75
C PHE A 92 6.96 21.23 -2.74
N GLY A 93 6.68 21.56 -1.48
CA GLY A 93 6.52 20.59 -0.42
C GLY A 93 5.16 19.90 -0.44
N CYS A 94 5.06 18.75 0.23
CA CYS A 94 3.78 18.07 0.41
C CYS A 94 3.29 18.18 1.87
N GLY A 95 1.97 18.31 2.04
CA GLY A 95 1.31 18.38 3.35
C GLY A 95 1.01 17.00 3.95
N LEU A 96 1.61 15.92 3.45
CA LEU A 96 1.34 14.57 3.94
C LEU A 96 1.54 14.42 5.46
N PRO A 97 2.62 14.95 6.08
CA PRO A 97 2.80 14.88 7.52
C PRO A 97 1.64 15.48 8.30
N GLN A 98 1.16 16.68 7.93
CA GLN A 98 0.03 17.34 8.60
C GLN A 98 -1.22 16.46 8.61
N HIS A 99 -1.49 15.74 7.51
CA HIS A 99 -2.70 14.93 7.36
C HIS A 99 -2.63 13.58 8.07
N ILE A 100 -1.46 12.95 8.18
CA ILE A 100 -1.35 11.56 8.62
C ILE A 100 -0.63 11.35 9.95
N LEU A 101 0.21 12.30 10.41
CA LEU A 101 0.82 12.19 11.73
C LEU A 101 -0.22 12.42 12.84
N SER A 102 0.09 11.94 14.05
CA SER A 102 -0.81 12.05 15.20
C SER A 102 -0.74 13.42 15.87
N ALA A 103 -1.69 13.69 16.78
CA ALA A 103 -1.69 14.87 17.64
C ALA A 103 -0.39 15.06 18.44
N LYS A 104 0.33 13.98 18.73
CA LYS A 104 1.65 14.05 19.39
C LYS A 104 2.66 14.79 18.52
N ASP A 105 2.59 14.60 17.22
CA ASP A 105 3.47 15.21 16.23
C ASP A 105 2.84 16.43 15.56
N ALA A 106 1.78 16.98 16.16
CA ALA A 106 1.00 18.11 15.64
C ALA A 106 0.28 17.85 14.31
N GLY A 107 0.09 16.58 13.93
CA GLY A 107 -0.70 16.18 12.77
C GLY A 107 -2.18 15.97 13.11
N TRP A 108 -2.98 15.69 12.08
CA TRP A 108 -4.45 15.53 12.19
C TRP A 108 -4.94 14.09 12.19
N SER A 109 -4.08 13.12 11.95
CA SER A 109 -4.42 11.68 11.95
C SER A 109 -5.65 11.33 11.10
N LEU A 110 -5.79 11.93 9.91
CA LEU A 110 -6.98 11.79 9.07
C LEU A 110 -7.11 10.40 8.41
N SER A 111 -6.00 9.67 8.29
CA SER A 111 -5.98 8.35 7.68
C SER A 111 -5.12 7.40 8.50
N ASN A 112 -5.71 6.32 8.97
CA ASN A 112 -5.03 5.31 9.78
C ASN A 112 -5.11 3.93 9.14
N PRO A 113 -4.04 3.12 9.21
CA PRO A 113 -4.06 1.72 8.79
C PRO A 113 -5.09 0.92 9.60
N SER A 114 -5.81 0.00 8.95
CA SER A 114 -6.70 -0.93 9.65
C SER A 114 -5.98 -2.23 10.05
N ALA A 115 -6.57 -2.98 10.99
CA ALA A 115 -6.09 -4.31 11.35
C ALA A 115 -5.93 -5.22 10.12
N GLY A 116 -6.87 -5.14 9.16
CA GLY A 116 -6.76 -5.94 7.95
C GLY A 116 -5.49 -5.69 7.13
N LEU A 117 -4.88 -4.49 7.15
CA LEU A 117 -3.55 -4.29 6.54
C LEU A 117 -2.47 -4.95 7.40
N PHE A 118 -2.48 -4.75 8.71
CA PHE A 118 -1.55 -5.38 9.64
C PHE A 118 -1.55 -6.91 9.51
N GLU A 119 -2.71 -7.52 9.41
CA GLU A 119 -2.90 -8.97 9.26
C GLU A 119 -2.43 -9.53 7.92
N SER A 120 -2.32 -8.69 6.88
CA SER A 120 -1.87 -9.11 5.55
C SER A 120 -0.37 -9.41 5.48
N TYR A 121 0.43 -8.88 6.42
CA TYR A 121 1.84 -9.20 6.50
C TYR A 121 2.02 -10.60 7.10
N GLU A 122 2.66 -11.47 6.35
CA GLU A 122 2.90 -12.86 6.73
C GLU A 122 3.91 -12.99 7.88
N PHE A 123 4.05 -14.18 8.45
CA PHE A 123 5.24 -14.52 9.23
C PHE A 123 6.46 -14.64 8.30
N LYS A 124 7.68 -14.50 8.85
CA LYS A 124 8.95 -14.54 8.08
C LYS A 124 9.15 -15.82 7.26
N ASP A 125 8.50 -16.90 7.62
CA ASP A 125 8.53 -18.16 6.90
C ASP A 125 7.52 -18.23 5.73
N GLY A 126 6.78 -17.14 5.49
CA GLY A 126 5.79 -17.03 4.42
C GLY A 126 4.43 -17.63 4.75
N THR A 127 4.19 -18.04 5.99
CA THR A 127 2.85 -18.49 6.41
C THR A 127 1.96 -17.31 6.76
N PRO A 128 0.64 -17.38 6.48
CA PRO A 128 -0.30 -16.33 6.83
C PRO A 128 -0.30 -16.03 8.34
N PHE A 129 -0.51 -14.76 8.68
CA PHE A 129 -0.63 -14.34 10.07
C PHE A 129 -1.91 -14.87 10.74
N SER A 130 -1.81 -15.26 12.01
CA SER A 130 -2.94 -15.56 12.88
C SER A 130 -2.63 -15.08 14.31
N TYR A 131 -3.65 -14.56 15.00
CA TYR A 131 -3.56 -14.23 16.42
C TYR A 131 -3.46 -15.48 17.31
N ASP A 132 -3.88 -16.65 16.81
CA ASP A 132 -3.81 -17.94 17.52
C ASP A 132 -2.47 -18.66 17.33
N ASP A 133 -1.60 -18.16 16.45
CA ASP A 133 -0.30 -18.75 16.20
C ASP A 133 0.66 -18.47 17.37
N SER A 134 1.39 -19.47 17.80
CA SER A 134 2.35 -19.36 18.92
C SER A 134 3.51 -18.36 18.66
N ARG A 135 3.74 -17.97 17.41
CA ARG A 135 4.74 -16.97 17.03
C ARG A 135 4.23 -15.54 17.19
N TYR A 136 2.92 -15.34 17.35
CA TYR A 136 2.36 -14.02 17.60
C TYR A 136 2.76 -13.53 18.99
N ASN A 137 3.42 -12.39 19.05
CA ASN A 137 3.79 -11.73 20.30
C ASN A 137 3.01 -10.42 20.45
N PRO A 138 2.03 -10.34 21.39
CA PRO A 138 1.24 -9.12 21.60
C PRO A 138 2.05 -7.95 22.20
N ASP A 139 3.22 -8.21 22.75
CA ASP A 139 4.12 -7.17 23.30
C ASP A 139 5.09 -6.64 22.22
N ASN A 140 5.24 -7.37 21.11
CA ASN A 140 6.07 -6.98 19.96
C ASN A 140 5.40 -7.44 18.66
N LEU A 141 4.50 -6.62 18.15
CA LEU A 141 3.64 -6.96 17.01
C LEU A 141 4.39 -7.23 15.69
N GLY A 142 5.62 -6.74 15.55
CA GLY A 142 6.49 -6.97 14.38
C GLY A 142 7.37 -8.22 14.50
N GLU A 143 7.38 -8.89 15.65
CA GLU A 143 8.25 -10.04 15.88
C GLU A 143 7.87 -11.20 14.94
N ASN A 144 8.87 -11.78 14.29
CA ASN A 144 8.71 -12.88 13.33
C ASN A 144 7.80 -12.57 12.12
N ARG A 145 7.58 -11.30 11.80
CA ARG A 145 6.73 -10.85 10.69
C ARG A 145 7.55 -10.44 9.46
N ASP A 146 6.88 -10.34 8.32
CA ASP A 146 7.41 -9.71 7.11
C ASP A 146 8.00 -8.33 7.47
N PRO A 147 9.27 -8.04 7.16
CA PRO A 147 9.90 -6.77 7.52
C PRO A 147 9.18 -5.53 6.99
N ARG A 148 8.43 -5.66 5.89
CA ARG A 148 7.65 -4.57 5.32
C ARG A 148 6.54 -4.08 6.25
N LEU A 149 6.11 -4.88 7.24
CA LEU A 149 5.20 -4.42 8.28
C LEU A 149 5.77 -3.18 8.99
N ASP A 150 6.99 -3.31 9.53
CA ASP A 150 7.66 -2.23 10.25
C ASP A 150 8.12 -1.08 9.33
N TYR A 151 8.31 -1.35 8.04
CA TYR A 151 8.64 -0.31 7.05
C TYR A 151 7.41 0.53 6.64
N THR A 152 6.22 -0.02 6.80
CA THR A 152 4.98 0.58 6.30
C THR A 152 4.15 1.25 7.38
N ILE A 153 4.04 0.65 8.57
CA ILE A 153 3.25 1.16 9.69
C ILE A 153 4.04 1.11 11.00
N TYR A 154 3.64 1.94 11.96
CA TYR A 154 4.07 1.81 13.34
C TYR A 154 2.88 1.71 14.29
N TYR A 155 3.10 1.18 15.48
CA TYR A 155 2.09 0.77 16.45
C TYR A 155 2.63 0.87 17.88
N ASN A 156 1.83 0.48 18.86
CA ASN A 156 2.22 0.50 20.26
C ASN A 156 3.55 -0.24 20.52
N GLY A 157 4.49 0.43 21.15
CA GLY A 157 5.83 -0.05 21.43
C GLY A 157 6.87 0.19 20.32
N ALA A 158 6.45 0.62 19.13
CA ALA A 158 7.38 0.95 18.05
C ALA A 158 8.09 2.28 18.29
N THR A 159 9.35 2.36 17.88
CA THR A 159 10.09 3.64 17.81
C THR A 159 9.89 4.28 16.45
N PHE A 160 9.48 5.55 16.43
CA PHE A 160 9.34 6.37 15.25
C PHE A 160 9.87 7.78 15.54
N MET A 161 10.65 8.36 14.63
CA MET A 161 11.30 9.67 14.79
C MET A 161 12.04 9.79 16.16
N GLY A 162 12.74 8.73 16.55
CA GLY A 162 13.52 8.67 17.79
C GLY A 162 12.70 8.54 19.08
N THR A 163 11.38 8.39 19.00
CA THR A 163 10.49 8.27 20.17
C THR A 163 9.72 6.95 20.15
N GLU A 164 9.62 6.29 21.32
CA GLU A 164 8.72 5.15 21.52
C GLU A 164 7.27 5.64 21.59
N TYR A 165 6.39 5.01 20.82
CA TYR A 165 4.95 5.31 20.79
C TYR A 165 4.17 4.36 21.68
N ARG A 166 3.39 4.90 22.61
CA ARG A 166 2.54 4.16 23.55
C ARG A 166 1.08 4.48 23.28
N MET A 167 0.48 3.73 22.35
CA MET A 167 -0.90 3.94 21.89
C MET A 167 -1.92 3.12 22.69
N SER A 168 -1.47 2.25 23.59
CA SER A 168 -2.34 1.37 24.37
C SER A 168 -3.40 2.17 25.14
N PRO A 169 -4.63 1.67 25.25
CA PRO A 169 -5.68 2.25 26.11
C PRO A 169 -5.33 2.26 27.60
N ASP A 170 -4.37 1.44 28.04
CA ASP A 170 -3.89 1.42 29.43
C ASP A 170 -2.81 2.48 29.72
N TYR A 171 -2.36 3.19 28.71
CA TYR A 171 -1.41 4.29 28.89
C TYR A 171 -2.06 5.50 29.52
N GLU A 172 -1.26 6.44 30.04
CA GLU A 172 -1.78 7.65 30.71
C GLU A 172 -2.75 8.44 29.81
N ALA A 173 -3.96 8.71 30.31
CA ALA A 173 -5.03 9.36 29.56
C ALA A 173 -4.67 10.75 29.02
N SER A 174 -3.69 11.43 29.64
CA SER A 174 -3.21 12.77 29.22
C SER A 174 -2.26 12.75 28.02
N LYS A 175 -1.79 11.56 27.60
CA LYS A 175 -0.78 11.45 26.54
C LYS A 175 -1.42 11.47 25.16
N LYS A 176 -0.92 12.36 24.31
CA LYS A 176 -1.46 12.61 22.97
C LYS A 176 -1.32 11.42 21.99
N GLU A 177 -0.38 10.52 22.23
CA GLU A 177 -0.20 9.31 21.43
C GLU A 177 -1.21 8.19 21.75
N ARG A 178 -1.88 8.25 22.89
CA ARG A 178 -2.90 7.26 23.25
C ARG A 178 -4.07 7.29 22.25
N LEU A 179 -4.48 6.11 21.76
CA LEU A 179 -5.41 5.99 20.64
C LEU A 179 -6.80 6.63 20.86
N ASP A 180 -7.22 6.80 22.10
CA ASP A 180 -8.50 7.42 22.46
C ASP A 180 -8.37 8.84 23.05
N TYR A 181 -7.18 9.44 22.94
CA TYR A 181 -6.89 10.78 23.49
C TYR A 181 -7.78 11.88 22.88
N SER A 182 -7.86 11.94 21.55
CA SER A 182 -8.62 12.98 20.83
C SER A 182 -9.04 12.53 19.43
N SER A 183 -9.72 13.42 18.71
CA SER A 183 -10.03 13.22 17.29
C SER A 183 -8.79 13.12 16.39
N GLU A 184 -7.67 13.64 16.82
CA GLU A 184 -6.39 13.68 16.09
C GLU A 184 -5.42 12.58 16.56
N ALA A 185 -5.80 11.72 17.50
CA ALA A 185 -5.08 10.50 17.82
C ALA A 185 -5.36 9.41 16.77
N SER A 186 -4.54 8.36 16.76
CA SER A 186 -4.81 7.21 15.89
C SER A 186 -6.19 6.61 16.17
N LYS A 187 -7.02 6.48 15.14
CA LYS A 187 -8.34 5.84 15.28
C LYS A 187 -8.26 4.32 15.34
N THR A 188 -7.12 3.75 14.98
CA THR A 188 -6.95 2.31 14.85
C THR A 188 -5.86 1.74 15.76
N GLY A 189 -5.02 2.58 16.38
CA GLY A 189 -3.81 2.15 17.07
C GLY A 189 -2.66 1.80 16.14
N PHE A 190 -2.80 2.08 14.84
CA PHE A 190 -1.77 1.98 13.83
C PHE A 190 -1.56 3.34 13.17
N MET A 191 -0.33 3.63 12.75
CA MET A 191 0.05 4.87 12.09
C MET A 191 0.92 4.59 10.87
N TRP A 192 1.00 5.54 9.93
CA TRP A 192 1.86 5.43 8.76
C TRP A 192 3.32 5.66 9.13
N ARG A 193 4.20 4.80 8.60
CA ARG A 193 5.65 4.96 8.63
C ARG A 193 6.24 5.20 7.25
N LYS A 194 5.66 4.57 6.25
CA LYS A 194 6.03 4.73 4.85
C LYS A 194 5.98 6.20 4.44
N TYR A 195 6.90 6.64 3.60
CA TYR A 195 7.17 8.01 3.16
C TYR A 195 7.98 8.89 4.13
N PHE A 196 8.24 8.44 5.36
CA PHE A 196 9.04 9.22 6.32
C PHE A 196 10.45 8.64 6.44
N ASP A 197 11.46 9.50 6.32
CA ASP A 197 12.86 9.18 6.59
C ASP A 197 13.21 9.26 8.09
N GLU A 198 12.21 9.63 8.91
CA GLU A 198 12.28 9.76 10.37
C GLU A 198 13.23 10.87 10.87
N ASN A 199 13.66 11.76 10.00
CA ASN A 199 14.31 13.00 10.39
C ASN A 199 13.28 13.98 10.97
N PRO A 200 13.71 14.94 11.81
CA PRO A 200 12.82 16.01 12.30
C PRO A 200 12.17 16.76 11.15
N ILE A 201 10.87 16.98 11.24
CA ILE A 201 10.07 17.69 10.24
C ILE A 201 9.91 19.14 10.72
N ASN A 202 10.41 20.09 9.93
CA ASN A 202 10.35 21.52 10.28
C ASN A 202 8.97 22.12 9.99
N ASP A 203 8.36 21.73 8.84
CA ASP A 203 7.03 22.19 8.43
C ASP A 203 6.22 20.99 7.94
N LEU A 204 5.15 20.67 8.67
CA LEU A 204 4.25 19.56 8.34
C LEU A 204 3.50 19.75 7.01
N ASN A 205 3.39 21.00 6.53
CA ASN A 205 2.72 21.35 5.28
C ASN A 205 3.70 21.47 4.09
N SER A 206 5.01 21.41 4.34
CA SER A 206 6.04 21.56 3.31
C SER A 206 7.15 20.51 3.46
N TYR A 207 6.78 19.24 3.41
CA TYR A 207 7.69 18.12 3.58
C TYR A 207 8.28 17.68 2.23
N SER A 208 9.56 17.31 2.23
CA SER A 208 10.20 16.66 1.10
C SER A 208 9.86 15.17 1.07
N ALA A 209 9.37 14.67 -0.05
CA ALA A 209 9.02 13.27 -0.21
C ALA A 209 9.14 12.83 -1.68
N VAL A 210 9.28 11.55 -1.91
CA VAL A 210 9.09 10.92 -3.24
C VAL A 210 7.83 10.08 -3.19
N THR A 211 6.90 10.38 -4.08
CA THR A 211 5.66 9.62 -4.23
C THR A 211 5.68 8.88 -5.56
N PRO A 212 6.00 7.58 -5.57
CA PRO A 212 5.94 6.77 -6.78
C PRO A 212 4.51 6.71 -7.32
N VAL A 213 4.36 6.94 -8.61
CA VAL A 213 3.10 6.74 -9.36
C VAL A 213 3.15 5.40 -10.08
N ILE A 214 4.31 5.07 -10.65
CA ILE A 214 4.62 3.77 -11.25
C ILE A 214 5.98 3.31 -10.73
N ARG A 215 6.06 2.11 -10.20
CA ARG A 215 7.34 1.48 -9.87
C ARG A 215 7.42 0.03 -10.37
N TYR A 216 8.66 -0.45 -10.55
CA TYR A 216 8.91 -1.72 -11.21
C TYR A 216 8.29 -2.92 -10.49
N ALA A 217 8.17 -2.89 -9.15
CA ALA A 217 7.47 -3.93 -8.41
C ALA A 217 6.00 -4.08 -8.86
N GLU A 218 5.30 -2.96 -9.11
CA GLU A 218 3.94 -3.02 -9.66
C GLU A 218 3.91 -3.63 -11.06
N VAL A 219 4.89 -3.29 -11.92
CA VAL A 219 5.01 -3.86 -13.27
C VAL A 219 5.12 -5.40 -13.20
N LEU A 220 6.00 -5.91 -12.34
CA LEU A 220 6.21 -7.35 -12.16
C LEU A 220 4.95 -8.07 -11.66
N LEU A 221 4.31 -7.52 -10.62
CA LEU A 221 3.11 -8.11 -10.04
C LEU A 221 1.91 -8.02 -11.01
N SER A 222 1.80 -6.94 -11.78
CA SER A 222 0.73 -6.78 -12.76
C SER A 222 0.94 -7.66 -13.99
N TYR A 223 2.18 -7.88 -14.41
CA TYR A 223 2.50 -8.85 -15.46
C TYR A 223 2.07 -10.26 -15.06
N LEU A 224 2.43 -10.70 -13.86
CA LEU A 224 2.02 -12.00 -13.33
C LEU A 224 0.50 -12.13 -13.27
N GLU A 225 -0.20 -11.08 -12.83
CA GLU A 225 -1.67 -11.08 -12.80
C GLU A 225 -2.25 -11.25 -14.20
N CYS A 226 -1.76 -10.52 -15.19
CA CYS A 226 -2.21 -10.66 -16.56
C CYS A 226 -2.01 -12.09 -17.12
N LEU A 227 -0.92 -12.74 -16.78
CA LEU A 227 -0.67 -14.14 -17.18
C LEU A 227 -1.67 -15.09 -16.52
N ILE A 228 -1.92 -14.96 -15.21
CA ILE A 228 -2.89 -15.79 -14.48
C ILE A 228 -4.29 -15.62 -15.07
N GLU A 229 -4.74 -14.37 -15.25
CA GLU A 229 -6.11 -14.07 -15.69
C GLU A 229 -6.34 -14.38 -17.18
N SER A 230 -5.28 -14.44 -18.01
CA SER A 230 -5.35 -14.94 -19.39
C SER A 230 -5.27 -16.46 -19.49
N GLY A 231 -5.19 -17.18 -18.38
CA GLY A 231 -5.13 -18.65 -18.35
C GLY A 231 -3.80 -19.23 -18.85
N GLN A 232 -2.72 -18.45 -18.87
CA GLN A 232 -1.41 -18.95 -19.24
C GLN A 232 -0.84 -19.85 -18.14
N ALA A 233 -0.09 -20.87 -18.53
CA ALA A 233 0.61 -21.73 -17.59
C ALA A 233 1.73 -20.93 -16.91
N ILE A 234 1.76 -20.99 -15.58
CA ILE A 234 2.78 -20.34 -14.74
C ILE A 234 3.76 -21.41 -14.26
N ASP A 235 5.02 -21.21 -14.54
CA ASP A 235 6.11 -22.03 -14.04
C ASP A 235 7.01 -21.26 -13.06
N GLN A 236 7.98 -21.93 -12.48
CA GLN A 236 8.91 -21.32 -11.54
C GLN A 236 9.75 -20.20 -12.17
N THR A 237 9.98 -20.24 -13.49
CA THR A 237 10.73 -19.20 -14.21
C THR A 237 9.96 -17.89 -14.21
N VAL A 238 8.65 -17.96 -14.47
CA VAL A 238 7.76 -16.79 -14.40
C VAL A 238 7.67 -16.24 -12.97
N LEU A 239 7.53 -17.12 -11.97
CA LEU A 239 7.50 -16.71 -10.56
C LEU A 239 8.80 -16.01 -10.16
N ASN A 240 9.95 -16.54 -10.58
CA ASN A 240 11.26 -15.94 -10.29
C ASN A 240 11.49 -14.62 -11.03
N LEU A 241 10.91 -14.47 -12.21
CA LEU A 241 10.95 -13.22 -12.96
C LEU A 241 10.07 -12.12 -12.34
N THR A 242 9.05 -12.48 -11.58
CA THR A 242 7.99 -11.59 -11.12
C THR A 242 7.93 -11.48 -9.59
N ILE A 243 6.98 -12.14 -8.96
CA ILE A 243 6.67 -12.03 -7.52
C ILE A 243 7.87 -12.34 -6.61
N ASN A 244 8.74 -13.28 -7.04
CA ASN A 244 9.89 -13.66 -6.23
C ASN A 244 11.01 -12.62 -6.24
N GLN A 245 11.09 -11.73 -7.24
CA GLN A 245 11.99 -10.58 -7.17
C GLN A 245 11.53 -9.59 -6.11
N VAL A 246 10.22 -9.34 -6.01
CA VAL A 246 9.65 -8.43 -5.02
C VAL A 246 9.85 -8.98 -3.61
N ARG A 247 9.49 -10.23 -3.37
CA ARG A 247 9.66 -10.92 -2.07
C ARG A 247 11.11 -11.08 -1.66
N GLY A 248 11.98 -11.33 -2.63
CA GLY A 248 13.42 -11.52 -2.44
C GLY A 248 14.23 -10.23 -2.30
N ARG A 249 13.61 -9.05 -2.24
CA ARG A 249 14.29 -7.77 -2.00
C ARG A 249 15.30 -7.91 -0.85
N ALA A 250 16.47 -7.29 -0.97
CA ALA A 250 17.62 -7.58 -0.10
C ALA A 250 17.37 -7.30 1.40
N ASP A 251 16.52 -6.32 1.73
CA ASP A 251 16.11 -6.00 3.10
C ASP A 251 14.79 -6.67 3.54
N VAL A 252 14.09 -7.36 2.63
CA VAL A 252 12.81 -8.06 2.88
C VAL A 252 13.02 -9.55 3.10
N LYS A 253 13.60 -10.25 2.13
CA LYS A 253 13.98 -11.67 2.21
C LYS A 253 12.84 -12.61 2.61
N MET A 254 11.63 -12.38 2.10
CA MET A 254 10.54 -13.33 2.26
C MET A 254 10.79 -14.57 1.39
N PRO A 255 10.32 -15.76 1.81
CA PRO A 255 10.47 -16.98 1.04
C PRO A 255 9.86 -16.86 -0.36
N PRO A 256 10.47 -17.50 -1.36
CA PRO A 256 9.93 -17.50 -2.70
C PRO A 256 8.60 -18.28 -2.77
N ILE A 257 7.70 -17.80 -3.62
CA ILE A 257 6.48 -18.53 -3.98
C ILE A 257 6.86 -19.64 -4.96
N THR A 258 6.33 -20.84 -4.71
CA THR A 258 6.47 -22.03 -5.59
C THR A 258 5.10 -22.57 -6.04
N GLU A 259 4.01 -21.97 -5.57
CA GLU A 259 2.65 -22.35 -5.95
C GLU A 259 2.38 -21.95 -7.42
N THR A 260 1.94 -22.91 -8.22
CA THR A 260 1.63 -22.73 -9.64
C THR A 260 0.15 -22.94 -9.98
N ASN A 261 -0.66 -23.38 -9.02
CA ASN A 261 -2.10 -23.45 -9.20
C ASN A 261 -2.67 -22.04 -9.29
N SER A 262 -3.34 -21.72 -10.38
CA SER A 262 -3.79 -20.36 -10.71
C SER A 262 -4.68 -19.72 -9.62
N ASP A 263 -5.57 -20.48 -9.00
CA ASP A 263 -6.50 -19.93 -7.99
C ASP A 263 -5.75 -19.58 -6.70
N LYS A 264 -4.92 -20.47 -6.20
CA LYS A 264 -4.08 -20.22 -5.03
C LYS A 264 -3.06 -19.10 -5.28
N LEU A 265 -2.43 -19.13 -6.44
CA LEU A 265 -1.46 -18.11 -6.83
C LEU A 265 -2.12 -16.72 -6.95
N ARG A 266 -3.37 -16.64 -7.43
CA ARG A 266 -4.15 -15.41 -7.46
C ARG A 266 -4.33 -14.82 -6.06
N GLU A 267 -4.64 -15.63 -5.07
CA GLU A 267 -4.78 -15.19 -3.67
C GLU A 267 -3.44 -14.67 -3.12
N LEU A 268 -2.36 -15.41 -3.31
CA LEU A 268 -1.01 -15.02 -2.91
C LEU A 268 -0.58 -13.70 -3.58
N LEU A 269 -0.81 -13.57 -4.88
CA LEU A 269 -0.50 -12.34 -5.63
C LEU A 269 -1.31 -11.14 -5.13
N ARG A 270 -2.61 -11.32 -4.86
CA ARG A 270 -3.47 -10.24 -4.32
C ARG A 270 -3.00 -9.79 -2.93
N ASN A 271 -2.51 -10.71 -2.10
CA ASN A 271 -1.91 -10.38 -0.82
C ASN A 271 -0.57 -9.66 -1.01
N GLU A 272 0.30 -10.16 -1.88
CA GLU A 272 1.60 -9.53 -2.18
C GLU A 272 1.41 -8.10 -2.70
N ARG A 273 0.47 -7.87 -3.61
CA ARG A 273 0.11 -6.51 -4.07
C ARG A 273 -0.35 -5.62 -2.92
N ARG A 274 -1.15 -6.15 -1.99
CA ARG A 274 -1.62 -5.39 -0.83
C ARG A 274 -0.50 -4.96 0.09
N VAL A 275 0.46 -5.86 0.36
CA VAL A 275 1.61 -5.64 1.24
C VAL A 275 2.62 -4.69 0.57
N GLU A 276 3.04 -5.00 -0.65
CA GLU A 276 4.07 -4.26 -1.37
C GLU A 276 3.63 -2.85 -1.74
N LEU A 277 2.39 -2.69 -2.23
CA LEU A 277 1.86 -1.42 -2.75
C LEU A 277 0.99 -0.67 -1.71
N ALA A 278 1.13 -1.00 -0.42
CA ALA A 278 0.39 -0.32 0.65
C ALA A 278 0.64 1.20 0.59
N PHE A 279 -0.44 2.00 0.69
CA PHE A 279 -0.46 3.46 0.65
C PHE A 279 -0.04 4.12 -0.68
N GLU A 280 0.04 3.36 -1.78
CA GLU A 280 0.37 3.89 -3.11
C GLU A 280 -0.87 4.15 -3.99
N GLY A 281 -2.06 4.19 -3.38
CA GLY A 281 -3.32 4.49 -4.08
C GLY A 281 -3.88 3.34 -4.93
N ILE A 282 -3.27 2.15 -4.92
CA ILE A 282 -3.61 1.04 -5.81
C ILE A 282 -4.75 0.17 -5.26
N ARG A 283 -4.80 -0.07 -3.94
CA ARG A 283 -5.67 -1.08 -3.32
C ARG A 283 -7.15 -0.92 -3.63
N TYR A 284 -7.67 0.31 -3.61
CA TYR A 284 -9.09 0.56 -3.87
C TYR A 284 -9.49 0.13 -5.29
N TRP A 285 -8.67 0.51 -6.28
CA TRP A 285 -8.89 0.15 -7.68
C TRP A 285 -8.76 -1.35 -7.92
N ASP A 286 -7.81 -2.01 -7.27
CA ASP A 286 -7.66 -3.46 -7.28
C ASP A 286 -8.95 -4.14 -6.75
N LEU A 287 -9.50 -3.69 -5.62
CA LEU A 287 -10.74 -4.25 -5.06
C LEU A 287 -11.94 -4.06 -6.00
N LEU A 288 -12.06 -2.91 -6.67
CA LEU A 288 -13.14 -2.67 -7.63
C LEU A 288 -13.02 -3.59 -8.86
N ARG A 289 -11.84 -3.68 -9.49
CA ARG A 289 -11.65 -4.49 -10.69
C ARG A 289 -11.72 -6.00 -10.42
N TRP A 290 -11.35 -6.44 -9.22
CA TRP A 290 -11.49 -7.84 -8.77
C TRP A 290 -12.92 -8.18 -8.32
N LYS A 291 -13.83 -7.23 -8.25
CA LYS A 291 -15.16 -7.40 -7.69
C LYS A 291 -15.15 -7.92 -6.24
N LEU A 292 -14.19 -7.44 -5.46
CA LEU A 292 -14.03 -7.78 -4.03
C LEU A 292 -14.44 -6.64 -3.09
N ALA A 293 -14.78 -5.47 -3.62
CA ALA A 293 -15.16 -4.32 -2.80
C ALA A 293 -16.39 -4.61 -1.93
N GLU A 294 -17.38 -5.30 -2.47
CA GLU A 294 -18.63 -5.70 -1.79
C GLU A 294 -18.44 -6.71 -0.65
N THR A 295 -17.28 -7.37 -0.57
CA THR A 295 -16.93 -8.30 0.52
C THR A 295 -15.89 -7.69 1.47
N VAL A 296 -14.95 -6.91 0.96
CA VAL A 296 -13.82 -6.38 1.74
C VAL A 296 -14.13 -5.02 2.36
N LEU A 297 -14.97 -4.19 1.71
CA LEU A 297 -15.31 -2.84 2.18
C LEU A 297 -16.63 -2.79 2.96
N VAL A 298 -17.07 -3.91 3.50
CA VAL A 298 -18.29 -4.01 4.34
C VAL A 298 -17.96 -4.56 5.72
N GLY A 299 -18.87 -4.30 6.68
CA GLY A 299 -18.77 -4.86 8.01
C GLY A 299 -17.89 -4.05 8.95
N GLU A 300 -17.55 -4.66 10.07
CA GLU A 300 -16.82 -4.02 11.16
C GLU A 300 -15.36 -3.72 10.78
N VAL A 301 -14.87 -2.59 11.26
CA VAL A 301 -13.48 -2.18 11.10
C VAL A 301 -12.78 -2.29 12.44
N TRP A 302 -11.72 -3.05 12.45
CA TRP A 302 -10.92 -3.30 13.64
C TRP A 302 -9.53 -2.63 13.52
N GLY A 303 -9.01 -2.25 14.67
CA GLY A 303 -7.67 -1.68 14.85
C GLY A 303 -6.74 -2.65 15.59
N ALA A 304 -5.76 -2.08 16.27
CA ALA A 304 -4.68 -2.81 16.92
C ALA A 304 -5.20 -3.77 18.01
N PRO A 305 -4.51 -4.92 18.18
CA PRO A 305 -4.81 -5.87 19.24
C PRO A 305 -4.27 -5.37 20.60
N TYR A 306 -5.11 -5.49 21.63
CA TYR A 306 -4.73 -5.18 23.02
C TYR A 306 -5.18 -6.29 24.00
N PRO A 307 -4.73 -7.54 23.80
CA PRO A 307 -5.24 -8.69 24.57
C PRO A 307 -4.95 -8.61 26.06
N LYS A 308 -3.98 -7.82 26.48
CA LYS A 308 -3.60 -7.61 27.89
C LYS A 308 -4.19 -6.34 28.50
N SER A 309 -5.03 -5.59 27.75
CA SER A 309 -5.59 -4.34 28.25
C SER A 309 -6.55 -4.59 29.41
N THR A 310 -6.29 -3.91 30.51
CA THR A 310 -7.17 -3.91 31.69
C THR A 310 -8.30 -2.90 31.55
N THR A 311 -8.11 -1.85 30.76
CA THR A 311 -9.12 -0.82 30.48
C THR A 311 -10.36 -1.40 29.79
N TYR A 312 -10.18 -2.42 28.96
CA TYR A 312 -11.28 -3.06 28.19
C TYR A 312 -11.60 -4.47 28.67
N ALA A 313 -11.00 -4.91 29.78
CA ALA A 313 -11.29 -6.22 30.34
C ALA A 313 -12.78 -6.40 30.61
N GLY A 314 -13.36 -7.47 30.08
CA GLY A 314 -14.78 -7.78 30.21
C GLY A 314 -15.73 -6.98 29.31
N SER A 315 -15.24 -6.09 28.45
CA SER A 315 -16.06 -5.36 27.48
C SER A 315 -16.23 -6.15 26.18
N THR A 316 -17.47 -6.51 25.84
CA THR A 316 -17.77 -7.21 24.57
C THR A 316 -17.54 -6.32 23.34
N LYS A 317 -17.52 -5.00 23.49
CA LYS A 317 -17.28 -4.04 22.40
C LYS A 317 -15.91 -4.21 21.74
N PHE A 318 -14.92 -4.71 22.47
CA PHE A 318 -13.54 -4.86 22.00
C PHE A 318 -13.15 -6.32 21.74
N VAL A 319 -14.14 -7.20 21.66
CA VAL A 319 -13.94 -8.59 21.25
C VAL A 319 -14.52 -8.74 19.85
N ASP A 320 -13.67 -9.08 18.89
CA ASP A 320 -14.09 -9.27 17.51
C ASP A 320 -14.89 -10.60 17.34
N PRO A 321 -15.49 -10.83 16.18
CA PRO A 321 -16.26 -12.06 15.93
C PRO A 321 -15.44 -13.37 16.06
N THR A 322 -14.11 -13.29 16.05
CA THR A 322 -13.21 -14.45 16.24
C THR A 322 -12.76 -14.64 17.68
N GLY A 323 -13.18 -13.74 18.59
CA GLY A 323 -12.86 -13.81 20.02
C GLY A 323 -11.60 -13.07 20.44
N HIS A 324 -10.91 -12.35 19.53
CA HIS A 324 -9.71 -11.61 19.85
C HIS A 324 -10.01 -10.20 20.36
N CYS A 325 -9.27 -9.77 21.39
CA CYS A 325 -9.38 -8.41 21.92
C CYS A 325 -8.68 -7.42 20.99
N ARG A 326 -9.48 -6.62 20.28
CA ARG A 326 -9.02 -5.59 19.33
C ARG A 326 -9.79 -4.29 19.51
N TRP A 327 -9.18 -3.18 19.09
CA TRP A 327 -9.84 -1.89 19.11
C TRP A 327 -10.95 -1.84 18.05
N TYR A 328 -12.19 -1.60 18.45
CA TYR A 328 -13.30 -1.40 17.53
C TYR A 328 -13.30 0.05 17.01
N VAL A 329 -13.20 0.20 15.68
CA VAL A 329 -13.13 1.50 15.00
C VAL A 329 -14.51 1.96 14.55
N GLY A 330 -15.29 1.06 13.95
CA GLY A 330 -16.60 1.38 13.38
C GLY A 330 -17.04 0.35 12.35
N ARG A 331 -17.95 0.75 11.46
CA ARG A 331 -18.49 -0.08 10.40
C ARG A 331 -18.33 0.60 9.04
N ARG A 332 -18.13 -0.18 8.00
CA ARG A 332 -18.16 0.24 6.60
C ARG A 332 -19.30 -0.44 5.88
N ASP A 333 -19.86 0.27 4.91
CA ASP A 333 -20.86 -0.26 4.00
C ASP A 333 -20.43 0.02 2.56
N PHE A 334 -20.68 -0.95 1.69
CA PHE A 334 -20.46 -0.84 0.25
C PHE A 334 -21.69 -1.40 -0.46
N ARG A 335 -22.37 -0.60 -1.25
CA ARG A 335 -23.61 -0.97 -1.93
C ARG A 335 -23.29 -1.49 -3.32
N ASN A 336 -23.64 -2.72 -3.60
CA ASN A 336 -23.53 -3.32 -4.93
C ASN A 336 -24.89 -3.19 -5.65
N PRO A 337 -24.96 -2.65 -6.90
CA PRO A 337 -23.84 -2.19 -7.76
C PRO A 337 -23.47 -0.71 -7.61
N GLN A 338 -24.17 0.08 -6.79
CA GLN A 338 -24.10 1.55 -6.78
C GLN A 338 -22.69 2.10 -6.53
N ASP A 339 -21.98 1.55 -5.55
CA ASP A 339 -20.68 2.09 -5.14
C ASP A 339 -19.51 1.60 -6.01
N TYR A 340 -19.79 0.74 -7.01
CA TYR A 340 -18.81 0.42 -8.06
C TYR A 340 -18.61 1.56 -9.06
N LYS A 341 -19.53 2.51 -9.11
CA LYS A 341 -19.44 3.71 -9.94
C LYS A 341 -19.47 4.94 -9.04
N TRP A 342 -18.62 5.88 -9.33
CA TRP A 342 -18.70 7.18 -8.66
C TRP A 342 -19.92 7.93 -9.19
N PRO A 343 -20.81 8.43 -8.32
CA PRO A 343 -21.97 9.18 -8.77
C PRO A 343 -21.52 10.49 -9.42
N ILE A 344 -22.20 10.86 -10.50
CA ILE A 344 -21.99 12.17 -11.10
C ILE A 344 -22.45 13.22 -10.06
N PRO A 345 -21.65 14.25 -9.73
CA PRO A 345 -22.03 15.28 -8.78
C PRO A 345 -23.38 15.92 -9.13
N LEU A 346 -24.22 16.14 -8.13
CA LEU A 346 -25.55 16.72 -8.32
C LEU A 346 -25.49 18.10 -9.00
N SER A 347 -24.44 18.88 -8.74
CA SER A 347 -24.17 20.13 -9.43
C SER A 347 -24.11 19.96 -10.95
N GLU A 348 -23.39 18.93 -11.43
CA GLU A 348 -23.24 18.64 -12.86
C GLU A 348 -24.56 18.15 -13.47
N GLN A 349 -25.30 17.29 -12.76
CA GLN A 349 -26.62 16.82 -13.21
C GLN A 349 -27.64 17.96 -13.30
N ASN A 350 -27.52 19.00 -12.48
CA ASN A 350 -28.39 20.17 -12.53
C ASN A 350 -28.08 21.08 -13.72
N ILE A 351 -26.81 21.16 -14.12
CA ILE A 351 -26.38 21.93 -15.30
C ILE A 351 -26.69 21.18 -16.57
N ASN A 352 -26.46 19.87 -16.61
CA ASN A 352 -26.70 19.03 -17.78
C ASN A 352 -27.65 17.87 -17.46
N PRO A 353 -28.96 18.00 -17.78
CA PRO A 353 -29.95 16.95 -17.49
C PRO A 353 -29.66 15.58 -18.10
N ASN A 354 -28.85 15.52 -19.17
CA ASN A 354 -28.45 14.25 -19.82
C ASN A 354 -27.52 13.41 -18.95
N LEU A 355 -26.98 13.97 -17.85
CA LEU A 355 -26.15 13.26 -16.86
C LEU A 355 -26.96 12.64 -15.72
N ARG A 356 -28.30 12.77 -15.74
CA ARG A 356 -29.18 12.13 -14.75
C ARG A 356 -29.39 10.67 -15.14
N GLU A 357 -28.95 9.77 -14.26
CA GLU A 357 -29.19 8.32 -14.40
C GLU A 357 -30.63 7.97 -14.02
#